data_2035346a79ba1d906cb5251b5597f81c
#
_entry.id   2035346a79ba1d906cb5251b5597f81c
#
_cell.length_a   1.000
_cell.length_b   1.000
_cell.length_c   1.000
_cell.angle_alpha   90.00
_cell.angle_beta   90.00
_cell.angle_gamma   90.00
#
_symmetry.space_group_name_H-M   'P 1'
#
loop_
_entity.id
_entity.type
_entity.pdbx_description
1 polymer ?
#
loop_
_entity_poly.entity_id
_entity_poly.type
_entity_poly.pdbx_seq_one_letter_code
_entity_poly.pdbx_strand_id
1 'polypeptide(L)'
;MAIDGYKITEPSDVLKQLKKHRDNYHDRGVYLGFEQIDKYYSMQLGGCTDWTGFPMSGKTQVLMELLMNTSMFYGWKHLIYFPDVGNNVEILADFIHKKTNKSFDPKKPNTITDSDIEREIEWVTEHFKVLTKIDVKAKLTPMQFWDMAAEIKSKGELHTASIDSWKDMSHPYDEYGGYATYLEFCLPYRNHIAEQHNLHLHTIIHPKLTEKVNGQRTPPSPYDLKGGSEWFNSGKSMITVHRPDIMHNMAEIYFNKIKPRSVGSIGKAELHFDINSLTYYDIDVVSPNDHKHIYAAPKGEIRTKNVLSNEMQEFYKPLNANIKFDDQLPF
;
A
#
# COMPACT_ATOMS: atom_id res chain seq x y z
N MET A 1 33.55 -4.77 -23.61
CA MET A 1 33.48 -5.93 -22.71
C MET A 1 32.03 -6.02 -22.22
N ALA A 2 31.29 -7.04 -22.56
CA ALA A 2 29.94 -7.22 -22.04
C ALA A 2 30.03 -8.00 -20.73
N ILE A 3 29.39 -7.51 -19.69
CA ILE A 3 29.23 -8.23 -18.43
C ILE A 3 27.86 -8.91 -18.50
N ASP A 4 27.82 -10.21 -18.26
CA ASP A 4 26.59 -10.99 -18.36
C ASP A 4 25.51 -10.42 -17.43
N GLY A 5 24.30 -10.23 -17.94
CA GLY A 5 23.22 -9.58 -17.21
C GLY A 5 23.25 -8.05 -17.20
N TYR A 6 24.23 -7.40 -17.84
CA TYR A 6 24.33 -5.93 -17.92
C TYR A 6 24.32 -5.43 -19.37
N LYS A 7 23.61 -4.34 -19.59
CA LYS A 7 23.56 -3.64 -20.89
C LYS A 7 24.01 -2.19 -20.73
N ILE A 8 24.94 -1.75 -21.55
CA ILE A 8 25.21 -0.32 -21.69
C ILE A 8 24.10 0.28 -22.56
N THR A 9 23.42 1.28 -22.03
CA THR A 9 22.38 2.02 -22.76
C THR A 9 22.95 3.36 -23.23
N GLU A 10 22.94 3.56 -24.51
CA GLU A 10 23.29 4.88 -25.07
C GLU A 10 22.19 5.88 -24.76
N PRO A 11 22.52 7.11 -24.29
CA PRO A 11 21.49 8.11 -23.93
C PRO A 11 20.51 8.42 -25.06
N SER A 12 20.96 8.36 -26.33
CA SER A 12 20.12 8.54 -27.51
C SER A 12 19.03 7.49 -27.66
N ASP A 13 19.26 6.25 -27.20
CA ASP A 13 18.32 5.13 -27.34
C ASP A 13 17.07 5.32 -26.49
N VAL A 14 17.17 6.13 -25.45
CA VAL A 14 16.04 6.41 -24.54
C VAL A 14 15.33 7.74 -24.80
N LEU A 15 15.68 8.45 -25.87
CA LEU A 15 15.10 9.78 -26.17
C LEU A 15 13.58 9.77 -26.24
N LYS A 16 12.98 8.73 -26.86
CA LYS A 16 11.52 8.59 -26.95
C LYS A 16 10.90 8.37 -25.58
N GLN A 17 11.55 7.56 -24.74
CA GLN A 17 11.10 7.31 -23.37
C GLN A 17 11.24 8.58 -22.50
N LEU A 18 12.31 9.37 -22.69
CA LEU A 18 12.49 10.65 -21.98
C LEU A 18 11.40 11.67 -22.35
N LYS A 19 11.01 11.75 -23.62
CA LYS A 19 9.89 12.60 -24.03
C LYS A 19 8.58 12.16 -23.39
N LYS A 20 8.26 10.87 -23.43
CA LYS A 20 7.09 10.30 -22.77
C LYS A 20 7.14 10.51 -21.25
N HIS A 21 8.33 10.41 -20.66
CA HIS A 21 8.55 10.68 -19.25
C HIS A 21 8.22 12.12 -18.87
N ARG A 22 8.61 13.09 -19.68
CA ARG A 22 8.23 14.51 -19.51
C ARG A 22 6.72 14.70 -19.61
N ASP A 23 6.12 14.14 -20.66
CA ASP A 23 4.71 14.36 -20.98
C ASP A 23 3.77 13.76 -19.89
N ASN A 24 4.21 12.66 -19.25
CA ASN A 24 3.47 11.96 -18.19
C ASN A 24 4.11 12.17 -16.80
N TYR A 25 4.81 13.27 -16.57
CA TYR A 25 5.59 13.44 -15.33
C TYR A 25 4.72 13.41 -14.06
N HIS A 26 3.53 13.98 -14.12
CA HIS A 26 2.58 14.04 -13.02
C HIS A 26 1.59 12.85 -12.98
N ASP A 27 1.55 12.01 -14.01
CA ASP A 27 0.59 10.90 -14.14
C ASP A 27 1.22 9.55 -13.77
N ARG A 28 2.24 9.54 -12.92
CA ARG A 28 3.02 8.33 -12.65
C ARG A 28 2.49 7.40 -11.60
N GLY A 29 1.60 7.87 -10.79
CA GLY A 29 0.94 7.09 -9.76
C GLY A 29 -0.57 7.30 -9.81
N VAL A 30 -1.29 6.47 -9.10
CA VAL A 30 -2.72 6.63 -8.90
C VAL A 30 -2.98 7.27 -7.54
N TYR A 31 -3.98 8.12 -7.47
CA TYR A 31 -4.46 8.68 -6.22
C TYR A 31 -5.17 7.59 -5.39
N LEU A 32 -5.08 7.75 -4.08
CA LEU A 32 -5.52 6.73 -3.12
C LEU A 32 -6.84 7.09 -2.44
N GLY A 33 -7.39 8.27 -2.79
CA GLY A 33 -8.70 8.71 -2.33
C GLY A 33 -8.69 9.45 -1.01
N PHE A 34 -7.53 9.86 -0.52
CA PHE A 34 -7.38 10.70 0.66
C PHE A 34 -6.62 11.95 0.28
N GLU A 35 -7.23 13.12 0.42
CA GLU A 35 -6.56 14.38 0.10
C GLU A 35 -5.25 14.54 0.87
N GLN A 36 -5.26 14.18 2.14
CA GLN A 36 -4.08 14.27 2.99
C GLN A 36 -2.96 13.31 2.57
N ILE A 37 -3.27 12.08 2.13
CA ILE A 37 -2.26 11.13 1.63
C ILE A 37 -1.79 11.56 0.24
N ASP A 38 -2.70 11.92 -0.64
CA ASP A 38 -2.43 12.18 -2.06
C ASP A 38 -1.57 13.44 -2.27
N LYS A 39 -1.46 14.31 -1.25
CA LYS A 39 -0.47 15.40 -1.20
C LYS A 39 0.99 14.89 -1.18
N TYR A 40 1.21 13.73 -0.57
CA TYR A 40 2.55 13.22 -0.30
C TYR A 40 2.90 11.94 -1.03
N TYR A 41 1.89 11.18 -1.47
CA TYR A 41 2.14 9.86 -2.05
C TYR A 41 1.04 9.45 -3.02
N SER A 42 1.47 8.99 -4.20
CA SER A 42 0.64 8.26 -5.15
C SER A 42 1.25 6.87 -5.43
N MET A 43 0.42 5.86 -5.62
CA MET A 43 0.87 4.49 -5.84
C MET A 43 1.22 4.28 -7.31
N GLN A 44 2.47 3.91 -7.59
CA GLN A 44 2.98 3.67 -8.93
C GLN A 44 3.30 2.20 -9.15
N LEU A 45 2.86 1.63 -10.26
CA LEU A 45 3.30 0.30 -10.70
C LEU A 45 4.81 0.31 -11.01
N GLY A 46 5.48 -0.83 -10.76
CA GLY A 46 6.93 -0.92 -10.79
C GLY A 46 7.62 -0.42 -9.52
N GLY A 47 6.83 -0.08 -8.48
CA GLY A 47 7.31 0.42 -7.20
C GLY A 47 7.20 -0.56 -6.04
N CYS A 48 7.80 -0.17 -4.92
CA CYS A 48 7.68 -0.91 -3.66
C CYS A 48 7.42 0.07 -2.51
N THR A 49 6.54 -0.32 -1.59
CA THR A 49 6.28 0.45 -0.37
C THR A 49 6.44 -0.44 0.87
N ASP A 50 7.29 0.01 1.76
CA ASP A 50 7.54 -0.60 3.06
C ASP A 50 6.75 0.15 4.12
N TRP A 51 5.90 -0.57 4.85
CA TRP A 51 5.04 -0.03 5.89
C TRP A 51 5.56 -0.42 7.27
N THR A 52 5.60 0.52 8.18
CA THR A 52 5.94 0.23 9.57
C THR A 52 5.05 0.96 10.56
N GLY A 53 5.15 0.60 11.82
CA GLY A 53 4.38 1.14 12.94
C GLY A 53 4.25 0.10 14.04
N PHE A 54 3.95 0.54 15.26
CA PHE A 54 3.78 -0.37 16.38
C PHE A 54 2.56 -1.30 16.19
N PRO A 55 2.48 -2.43 16.91
CA PRO A 55 1.27 -3.22 16.95
C PRO A 55 0.04 -2.35 17.26
N MET A 56 -1.09 -2.65 16.61
CA MET A 56 -2.35 -1.92 16.74
C MET A 56 -2.34 -0.45 16.26
N SER A 57 -1.31 -0.04 15.51
CA SER A 57 -1.28 1.32 14.93
C SER A 57 -2.18 1.49 13.69
N GLY A 58 -2.77 0.41 13.17
CA GLY A 58 -3.67 0.46 12.02
C GLY A 58 -3.01 0.29 10.65
N LYS A 59 -1.74 -0.14 10.58
CA LYS A 59 -0.99 -0.37 9.30
C LYS A 59 -1.78 -1.17 8.28
N THR A 60 -2.23 -2.34 8.69
CA THR A 60 -3.02 -3.26 7.86
C THR A 60 -4.31 -2.62 7.40
N GLN A 61 -5.03 -1.95 8.31
CA GLN A 61 -6.30 -1.31 8.01
C GLN A 61 -6.14 -0.15 7.01
N VAL A 62 -5.06 0.65 7.13
CA VAL A 62 -4.72 1.68 6.13
C VAL A 62 -4.41 1.02 4.78
N LEU A 63 -3.53 0.00 4.76
CA LEU A 63 -3.18 -0.66 3.51
C LEU A 63 -4.40 -1.30 2.82
N MET A 64 -5.25 -2.02 3.57
CA MET A 64 -6.48 -2.60 3.03
C MET A 64 -7.39 -1.53 2.40
N GLU A 65 -7.51 -0.38 3.05
CA GLU A 65 -8.30 0.74 2.52
C GLU A 65 -7.72 1.26 1.20
N LEU A 66 -6.41 1.46 1.12
CA LEU A 66 -5.76 1.94 -0.10
C LEU A 66 -5.89 0.92 -1.25
N LEU A 67 -5.75 -0.38 -0.97
CA LEU A 67 -5.96 -1.44 -1.96
C LEU A 67 -7.42 -1.45 -2.45
N MET A 68 -8.37 -1.33 -1.53
CA MET A 68 -9.79 -1.27 -1.87
C MET A 68 -10.13 -0.04 -2.72
N ASN A 69 -9.59 1.12 -2.37
CA ASN A 69 -9.77 2.35 -3.16
C ASN A 69 -9.22 2.20 -4.57
N THR A 70 -8.03 1.61 -4.72
CA THR A 70 -7.46 1.37 -6.06
C THR A 70 -8.28 0.36 -6.88
N SER A 71 -8.92 -0.62 -6.22
CA SER A 71 -9.89 -1.51 -6.90
C SER A 71 -11.13 -0.74 -7.35
N MET A 72 -11.71 0.06 -6.46
CA MET A 72 -12.94 0.82 -6.75
C MET A 72 -12.75 1.88 -7.84
N PHE A 73 -11.61 2.58 -7.82
CA PHE A 73 -11.38 3.72 -8.73
C PHE A 73 -10.76 3.30 -10.07
N TYR A 74 -9.93 2.26 -10.07
CA TYR A 74 -9.11 1.91 -11.23
C TYR A 74 -9.25 0.45 -11.66
N GLY A 75 -10.06 -0.36 -10.98
CA GLY A 75 -10.20 -1.79 -11.24
C GLY A 75 -8.92 -2.59 -10.93
N TRP A 76 -8.07 -2.11 -10.01
CA TRP A 76 -6.85 -2.82 -9.68
C TRP A 76 -7.14 -4.14 -9.00
N LYS A 77 -6.28 -5.14 -9.26
CA LYS A 77 -6.34 -6.49 -8.70
C LYS A 77 -5.14 -6.77 -7.82
N HIS A 78 -5.36 -7.44 -6.72
CA HIS A 78 -4.41 -7.57 -5.62
C HIS A 78 -4.20 -9.03 -5.23
N LEU A 79 -2.94 -9.39 -4.94
CA LEU A 79 -2.58 -10.61 -4.21
C LEU A 79 -2.19 -10.21 -2.80
N ILE A 80 -2.82 -10.82 -1.79
CA ILE A 80 -2.54 -10.52 -0.39
C ILE A 80 -2.19 -11.79 0.38
N TYR A 81 -1.23 -11.66 1.29
CA TYR A 81 -0.86 -12.66 2.29
C TYR A 81 -0.78 -11.97 3.65
N PHE A 82 -1.86 -12.07 4.44
CA PHE A 82 -2.08 -11.34 5.70
C PHE A 82 -2.31 -12.28 6.89
N PRO A 83 -1.36 -13.18 7.21
CA PRO A 83 -1.54 -14.14 8.31
C PRO A 83 -1.63 -13.47 9.68
N ASP A 84 -1.16 -12.23 9.86
CA ASP A 84 -1.22 -11.50 11.13
C ASP A 84 -2.63 -10.93 11.42
N VAL A 85 -3.50 -10.82 10.40
CA VAL A 85 -4.90 -10.34 10.54
C VAL A 85 -5.80 -11.42 11.07
N GLY A 86 -5.62 -12.66 10.63
CA GLY A 86 -6.48 -13.78 10.97
C GLY A 86 -6.64 -14.77 9.83
N ASN A 87 -7.74 -15.51 9.82
CA ASN A 87 -8.04 -16.39 8.71
C ASN A 87 -8.64 -15.63 7.51
N ASN A 88 -8.77 -16.31 6.39
CA ASN A 88 -9.30 -15.71 5.15
C ASN A 88 -10.73 -15.18 5.29
N VAL A 89 -11.55 -15.76 6.16
CA VAL A 89 -12.94 -15.31 6.38
C VAL A 89 -12.94 -13.93 7.05
N GLU A 90 -12.07 -13.73 8.05
CA GLU A 90 -11.93 -12.43 8.73
C GLU A 90 -11.41 -11.35 7.79
N ILE A 91 -10.41 -11.67 6.98
CA ILE A 91 -9.87 -10.74 5.97
C ILE A 91 -10.96 -10.32 4.96
N LEU A 92 -11.73 -11.29 4.45
CA LEU A 92 -12.78 -11.03 3.49
C LEU A 92 -13.95 -10.26 4.12
N ALA A 93 -14.31 -10.58 5.37
CA ALA A 93 -15.32 -9.85 6.13
C ALA A 93 -14.94 -8.39 6.33
N ASP A 94 -13.67 -8.09 6.63
CA ASP A 94 -13.17 -6.71 6.75
C ASP A 94 -13.31 -5.94 5.43
N PHE A 95 -12.96 -6.53 4.29
CA PHE A 95 -13.15 -5.87 2.98
C PHE A 95 -14.62 -5.60 2.67
N ILE A 96 -15.50 -6.57 2.92
CA ILE A 96 -16.95 -6.41 2.70
C ILE A 96 -17.52 -5.36 3.65
N HIS A 97 -17.12 -5.38 4.92
CA HIS A 97 -17.57 -4.38 5.90
C HIS A 97 -17.17 -2.97 5.48
N LYS A 98 -15.89 -2.76 5.13
CA LYS A 98 -15.39 -1.46 4.63
C LYS A 98 -16.17 -0.99 3.40
N LYS A 99 -16.39 -1.89 2.44
CA LYS A 99 -17.08 -1.54 1.19
C LYS A 99 -18.54 -1.18 1.38
N THR A 100 -19.24 -1.93 2.24
CA THR A 100 -20.70 -1.80 2.42
C THR A 100 -21.08 -0.87 3.58
N ASN A 101 -20.16 -0.66 4.52
CA ASN A 101 -20.46 -0.07 5.83
C ASN A 101 -21.53 -0.88 6.60
N LYS A 102 -21.64 -2.17 6.36
CA LYS A 102 -22.54 -3.07 7.04
C LYS A 102 -21.77 -4.03 7.94
N SER A 103 -22.19 -4.13 9.18
CA SER A 103 -21.52 -4.95 10.19
C SER A 103 -21.85 -6.43 10.05
N PHE A 104 -20.87 -7.28 10.26
CA PHE A 104 -21.08 -8.72 10.45
C PHE A 104 -21.60 -9.07 11.85
N ASP A 105 -21.63 -8.11 12.79
CA ASP A 105 -22.26 -8.32 14.11
C ASP A 105 -23.79 -8.23 13.99
N PRO A 106 -24.52 -9.34 14.24
CA PRO A 106 -25.97 -9.38 14.10
C PRO A 106 -26.72 -8.51 15.14
N LYS A 107 -26.02 -8.00 16.15
CA LYS A 107 -26.60 -7.10 17.16
C LYS A 107 -26.62 -5.62 16.70
N LYS A 108 -25.94 -5.30 15.61
CA LYS A 108 -25.91 -3.92 15.09
C LYS A 108 -27.07 -3.64 14.13
N PRO A 109 -27.60 -2.41 14.13
CA PRO A 109 -28.77 -2.08 13.30
C PRO A 109 -28.50 -2.11 11.80
N ASN A 110 -27.23 -1.99 11.39
CA ASN A 110 -26.79 -2.07 10.00
C ASN A 110 -26.13 -3.41 9.68
N THR A 111 -26.68 -4.52 10.20
CA THR A 111 -26.17 -5.86 9.93
C THR A 111 -26.25 -6.19 8.45
N ILE A 112 -25.21 -6.84 7.92
CA ILE A 112 -25.14 -7.31 6.56
C ILE A 112 -26.14 -8.45 6.31
N THR A 113 -26.74 -8.48 5.12
CA THR A 113 -27.64 -9.55 4.71
C THR A 113 -26.93 -10.60 3.87
N ASP A 114 -27.50 -11.81 3.74
CA ASP A 114 -26.94 -12.86 2.88
C ASP A 114 -26.78 -12.38 1.43
N SER A 115 -27.79 -11.67 0.91
CA SER A 115 -27.74 -11.11 -0.45
C SER A 115 -26.65 -10.03 -0.61
N ASP A 116 -26.33 -9.29 0.43
CA ASP A 116 -25.18 -8.37 0.41
C ASP A 116 -23.87 -9.15 0.35
N ILE A 117 -23.75 -10.22 1.16
CA ILE A 117 -22.53 -11.06 1.18
C ILE A 117 -22.31 -11.70 -0.20
N GLU A 118 -23.35 -12.30 -0.77
CA GLU A 118 -23.28 -12.94 -2.10
C GLU A 118 -22.85 -11.95 -3.19
N ARG A 119 -23.42 -10.77 -3.21
CA ARG A 119 -23.05 -9.73 -4.18
C ARG A 119 -21.60 -9.23 -3.96
N GLU A 120 -21.21 -8.98 -2.72
CA GLU A 120 -19.91 -8.42 -2.45
C GLU A 120 -18.77 -9.43 -2.57
N ILE A 121 -19.04 -10.72 -2.35
CA ILE A 121 -18.03 -11.77 -2.57
C ILE A 121 -17.65 -11.91 -4.06
N GLU A 122 -18.58 -11.68 -4.98
CA GLU A 122 -18.28 -11.64 -6.40
C GLU A 122 -17.28 -10.52 -6.72
N TRP A 123 -17.54 -9.30 -6.19
CA TRP A 123 -16.66 -8.17 -6.37
C TRP A 123 -15.28 -8.41 -5.74
N VAL A 124 -15.22 -8.95 -4.50
CA VAL A 124 -13.95 -9.28 -3.85
C VAL A 124 -13.19 -10.34 -4.63
N THR A 125 -13.87 -11.37 -5.16
CA THR A 125 -13.26 -12.44 -5.97
C THR A 125 -12.62 -11.88 -7.24
N GLU A 126 -13.22 -10.87 -7.85
CA GLU A 126 -12.67 -10.22 -9.04
C GLU A 126 -11.39 -9.45 -8.74
N HIS A 127 -11.31 -8.78 -7.57
CA HIS A 127 -10.26 -7.83 -7.27
C HIS A 127 -9.16 -8.38 -6.34
N PHE A 128 -9.46 -9.39 -5.52
CA PHE A 128 -8.54 -9.87 -4.51
C PHE A 128 -8.30 -11.39 -4.61
N LYS A 129 -7.03 -11.75 -4.59
CA LYS A 129 -6.59 -13.13 -4.36
C LYS A 129 -5.96 -13.20 -2.98
N VAL A 130 -6.53 -14.02 -2.10
CA VAL A 130 -6.03 -14.21 -0.74
C VAL A 130 -5.22 -15.49 -0.69
N LEU A 131 -3.92 -15.37 -0.42
CA LEU A 131 -3.06 -16.52 -0.19
C LEU A 131 -3.25 -17.00 1.25
N THR A 132 -3.58 -18.27 1.41
CA THR A 132 -3.82 -18.89 2.72
C THR A 132 -2.85 -20.04 2.92
N LYS A 133 -2.24 -20.10 4.11
CA LYS A 133 -1.41 -21.23 4.51
C LYS A 133 -2.29 -22.37 4.97
N ILE A 134 -2.30 -23.49 4.23
CA ILE A 134 -3.12 -24.67 4.52
C ILE A 134 -2.36 -25.77 5.26
N ASP A 135 -1.03 -25.75 5.25
CA ASP A 135 -0.17 -26.68 5.98
C ASP A 135 0.75 -25.90 6.92
N VAL A 136 0.70 -26.19 8.19
CA VAL A 136 1.52 -25.53 9.22
C VAL A 136 3.03 -25.66 8.94
N LYS A 137 3.45 -26.75 8.27
CA LYS A 137 4.84 -27.00 7.89
C LYS A 137 5.27 -26.27 6.63
N ALA A 138 4.32 -25.76 5.85
CA ALA A 138 4.65 -25.03 4.63
C ALA A 138 5.51 -23.79 4.95
N LYS A 139 6.56 -23.63 4.19
CA LYS A 139 7.47 -22.48 4.29
C LYS A 139 7.37 -21.68 3.01
N LEU A 140 7.06 -20.40 3.14
CA LEU A 140 7.00 -19.46 2.03
C LEU A 140 8.01 -18.35 2.28
N THR A 141 8.97 -18.18 1.39
CA THR A 141 9.90 -17.06 1.44
C THR A 141 9.32 -15.83 0.75
N PRO A 142 9.75 -14.61 1.09
CA PRO A 142 9.35 -13.40 0.37
C PRO A 142 9.62 -13.49 -1.14
N MET A 143 10.75 -14.03 -1.55
CA MET A 143 11.10 -14.20 -2.96
C MET A 143 10.10 -15.10 -3.68
N GLN A 144 9.79 -16.28 -3.11
CA GLN A 144 8.77 -17.17 -3.67
C GLN A 144 7.39 -16.51 -3.79
N PHE A 145 7.02 -15.66 -2.83
CA PHE A 145 5.76 -14.90 -2.91
C PHE A 145 5.77 -13.88 -4.06
N TRP A 146 6.88 -13.17 -4.26
CA TRP A 146 7.00 -12.21 -5.37
C TRP A 146 7.07 -12.91 -6.72
N ASP A 147 7.74 -14.07 -6.81
CA ASP A 147 7.72 -14.91 -8.02
C ASP A 147 6.31 -15.39 -8.36
N MET A 148 5.55 -15.83 -7.36
CA MET A 148 4.14 -16.18 -7.52
C MET A 148 3.32 -14.98 -8.04
N ALA A 149 3.54 -13.79 -7.51
CA ALA A 149 2.89 -12.59 -7.98
C ALA A 149 3.23 -12.29 -9.45
N ALA A 150 4.50 -12.43 -9.83
CA ALA A 150 4.97 -12.29 -11.21
C ALA A 150 4.33 -13.34 -12.14
N GLU A 151 4.21 -14.58 -11.69
CA GLU A 151 3.55 -15.65 -12.43
C GLU A 151 2.05 -15.36 -12.63
N ILE A 152 1.34 -14.94 -11.58
CA ILE A 152 -0.08 -14.54 -11.69
C ILE A 152 -0.23 -13.38 -12.68
N LYS A 153 0.67 -12.38 -12.59
CA LYS A 153 0.69 -11.25 -13.52
C LYS A 153 0.88 -11.67 -14.97
N SER A 154 1.75 -12.65 -15.23
CA SER A 154 2.01 -13.15 -16.59
C SER A 154 0.82 -13.87 -17.22
N LYS A 155 -0.06 -14.44 -16.38
CA LYS A 155 -1.27 -15.20 -16.79
C LYS A 155 -2.53 -14.33 -16.82
N GLY A 156 -2.48 -13.12 -16.28
CA GLY A 156 -3.64 -12.26 -16.18
C GLY A 156 -3.36 -10.91 -15.54
N GLU A 157 -4.42 -10.25 -15.10
CA GLU A 157 -4.26 -8.95 -14.45
C GLU A 157 -3.92 -9.11 -12.96
N LEU A 158 -2.82 -8.51 -12.57
CA LEU A 158 -2.45 -8.26 -11.18
C LEU A 158 -1.75 -6.89 -11.12
N HIS A 159 -2.03 -6.11 -10.11
CA HIS A 159 -1.46 -4.77 -9.96
C HIS A 159 -0.56 -4.68 -8.73
N THR A 160 -0.98 -5.28 -7.62
CA THR A 160 -0.16 -5.27 -6.40
C THR A 160 -0.04 -6.64 -5.76
N ALA A 161 1.02 -6.84 -4.98
CA ALA A 161 1.14 -7.97 -4.07
C ALA A 161 1.62 -7.49 -2.71
N SER A 162 1.00 -7.98 -1.63
CA SER A 162 1.16 -7.42 -0.27
C SER A 162 1.41 -8.51 0.75
N ILE A 163 2.41 -8.30 1.61
CA ILE A 163 2.77 -9.17 2.74
C ILE A 163 2.50 -8.43 4.04
N ASP A 164 1.70 -9.01 4.92
CA ASP A 164 1.50 -8.57 6.31
C ASP A 164 1.51 -9.79 7.27
N SER A 165 2.66 -10.04 7.88
CA SER A 165 3.86 -9.21 7.94
C SER A 165 5.12 -9.95 7.51
N TRP A 166 6.22 -9.20 7.37
CA TRP A 166 7.56 -9.75 7.06
C TRP A 166 7.97 -10.88 7.99
N LYS A 167 7.70 -10.77 9.29
CA LYS A 167 8.07 -11.78 10.32
C LYS A 167 7.41 -13.14 10.11
N ASP A 168 6.26 -13.18 9.40
CA ASP A 168 5.46 -14.39 9.20
C ASP A 168 5.89 -15.18 7.95
N MET A 169 6.89 -14.65 7.23
CA MET A 169 7.53 -15.33 6.13
C MET A 169 8.68 -16.21 6.62
N SER A 170 9.09 -17.16 5.79
CA SER A 170 10.28 -17.96 6.02
C SER A 170 11.51 -17.24 5.47
N HIS A 171 12.56 -17.14 6.28
CA HIS A 171 13.77 -16.43 5.92
C HIS A 171 14.99 -17.34 6.06
N PRO A 172 15.61 -17.79 4.97
CA PRO A 172 16.80 -18.67 5.01
C PRO A 172 18.07 -17.85 5.28
N TYR A 173 18.14 -17.15 6.42
CA TYR A 173 19.26 -16.26 6.76
C TYR A 173 20.63 -16.94 6.71
N ASP A 174 20.68 -18.21 7.16
CA ASP A 174 21.94 -18.96 7.22
C ASP A 174 22.50 -19.25 5.83
N GLU A 175 21.65 -19.43 4.83
CA GLU A 175 22.05 -19.64 3.43
C GLU A 175 22.69 -18.39 2.82
N TYR A 176 22.40 -17.20 3.36
CA TYR A 176 22.90 -15.91 2.90
C TYR A 176 23.98 -15.30 3.81
N GLY A 177 24.48 -16.04 4.79
CA GLY A 177 25.50 -15.55 5.72
C GLY A 177 24.99 -14.56 6.77
N GLY A 178 23.66 -14.49 6.97
CA GLY A 178 23.03 -13.69 8.02
C GLY A 178 21.95 -12.74 7.54
N TYR A 179 21.36 -12.04 8.50
CA TYR A 179 20.19 -11.17 8.26
C TYR A 179 20.48 -9.98 7.31
N ALA A 180 21.59 -9.27 7.54
CA ALA A 180 21.94 -8.10 6.74
C ALA A 180 22.22 -8.48 5.28
N THR A 181 23.05 -9.48 5.07
CA THR A 181 23.40 -10.00 3.73
C THR A 181 22.16 -10.54 3.00
N TYR A 182 21.25 -11.19 3.74
CA TYR A 182 19.98 -11.62 3.16
C TYR A 182 19.14 -10.42 2.67
N LEU A 183 19.04 -9.34 3.43
CA LEU A 183 18.32 -8.14 3.00
C LEU A 183 19.00 -7.46 1.80
N GLU A 184 20.33 -7.39 1.79
CA GLU A 184 21.11 -6.85 0.65
C GLU A 184 20.83 -7.60 -0.66
N PHE A 185 20.48 -8.87 -0.59
CA PHE A 185 20.08 -9.66 -1.75
C PHE A 185 18.57 -9.57 -2.01
N CYS A 186 17.76 -9.80 -1.00
CA CYS A 186 16.32 -9.96 -1.11
C CYS A 186 15.60 -8.68 -1.53
N LEU A 187 16.00 -7.49 -1.01
CA LEU A 187 15.33 -6.23 -1.32
C LEU A 187 15.60 -5.73 -2.75
N PRO A 188 16.83 -5.80 -3.30
CA PRO A 188 17.06 -5.55 -4.73
C PRO A 188 16.31 -6.54 -5.62
N TYR A 189 16.23 -7.82 -5.25
CA TYR A 189 15.43 -8.82 -5.97
C TYR A 189 13.96 -8.40 -6.05
N ARG A 190 13.35 -8.01 -4.92
CA ARG A 190 11.98 -7.47 -4.86
C ARG A 190 11.78 -6.30 -5.82
N ASN A 191 12.70 -5.33 -5.78
CA ASN A 191 12.63 -4.14 -6.63
C ASN A 191 12.70 -4.52 -8.11
N HIS A 192 13.55 -5.49 -8.45
CA HIS A 192 13.66 -6.01 -9.81
C HIS A 192 12.35 -6.67 -10.28
N ILE A 193 11.74 -7.53 -9.48
CA ILE A 193 10.44 -8.16 -9.78
C ILE A 193 9.35 -7.09 -9.98
N ALA A 194 9.29 -6.10 -9.10
CA ALA A 194 8.33 -5.01 -9.23
C ALA A 194 8.46 -4.27 -10.58
N GLU A 195 9.69 -3.89 -10.94
CA GLU A 195 9.98 -3.16 -12.17
C GLU A 195 9.73 -4.01 -13.43
N GLN A 196 10.22 -5.25 -13.46
CA GLN A 196 10.11 -6.14 -14.61
C GLN A 196 8.67 -6.55 -14.93
N HIS A 197 7.86 -6.77 -13.90
CA HIS A 197 6.48 -7.22 -14.06
C HIS A 197 5.46 -6.10 -13.91
N ASN A 198 5.91 -4.86 -13.74
CA ASN A 198 5.03 -3.70 -13.54
C ASN A 198 4.01 -3.94 -12.43
N LEU A 199 4.50 -4.41 -11.27
CA LEU A 199 3.74 -4.65 -10.04
C LEU A 199 4.08 -3.60 -8.99
N HIS A 200 3.15 -3.28 -8.09
CA HIS A 200 3.50 -2.57 -6.86
C HIS A 200 3.52 -3.56 -5.69
N LEU A 201 4.65 -3.62 -4.98
CA LEU A 201 4.85 -4.59 -3.90
C LEU A 201 4.83 -3.90 -2.54
N HIS A 202 3.96 -4.37 -1.66
CA HIS A 202 3.85 -3.88 -0.29
C HIS A 202 4.43 -4.88 0.71
N THR A 203 5.16 -4.37 1.69
CA THR A 203 5.68 -5.18 2.80
C THR A 203 5.43 -4.46 4.12
N ILE A 204 4.72 -5.09 5.04
CA ILE A 204 4.55 -4.59 6.41
C ILE A 204 5.64 -5.18 7.30
N ILE A 205 6.38 -4.31 8.01
CA ILE A 205 7.52 -4.66 8.85
C ILE A 205 7.30 -4.08 10.24
N HIS A 206 7.43 -4.93 11.26
CA HIS A 206 7.32 -4.47 12.65
C HIS A 206 8.63 -3.80 13.10
N PRO A 207 8.55 -2.63 13.76
CA PRO A 207 9.72 -1.98 14.36
C PRO A 207 10.17 -2.72 15.62
N LYS A 208 11.42 -2.49 16.01
CA LYS A 208 11.88 -2.84 17.35
C LYS A 208 11.07 -2.01 18.37
N LEU A 209 10.89 -2.54 19.55
CA LEU A 209 10.27 -1.78 20.63
C LEU A 209 11.21 -0.64 21.06
N THR A 210 10.75 0.60 20.93
CA THR A 210 11.42 1.79 21.42
C THR A 210 10.97 2.13 22.84
N GLU A 211 11.81 2.84 23.57
CA GLU A 211 11.44 3.34 24.89
C GLU A 211 10.31 4.38 24.79
N LYS A 212 9.55 4.49 25.87
CA LYS A 212 8.52 5.54 25.97
C LYS A 212 9.16 6.82 26.48
N VAL A 213 8.88 7.93 25.81
CA VAL A 213 9.22 9.28 26.28
C VAL A 213 7.96 9.91 26.85
N ASN A 214 7.99 10.30 28.12
CA ASN A 214 6.83 10.85 28.84
C ASN A 214 5.57 9.96 28.76
N GLY A 215 5.75 8.64 28.82
CA GLY A 215 4.65 7.67 28.78
C GLY A 215 4.11 7.36 27.37
N GLN A 216 4.48 8.12 26.37
CA GLN A 216 4.09 7.93 24.98
C GLN A 216 5.23 7.38 24.13
N ARG A 217 4.92 6.62 23.09
CA ARG A 217 5.91 6.20 22.10
C ARG A 217 5.92 7.20 20.95
N THR A 218 7.12 7.64 20.58
CA THR A 218 7.32 8.39 19.33
C THR A 218 7.07 7.50 18.11
N PRO A 219 6.62 8.07 16.99
CA PRO A 219 6.48 7.31 15.73
C PRO A 219 7.79 6.59 15.41
N PRO A 220 7.77 5.29 15.07
CA PRO A 220 8.99 4.60 14.71
C PRO A 220 9.53 5.14 13.38
N SER A 221 10.82 5.38 13.36
CA SER A 221 11.55 5.72 12.14
C SER A 221 11.89 4.45 11.34
N PRO A 222 12.24 4.55 10.07
CA PRO A 222 12.75 3.42 9.30
C PRO A 222 13.99 2.74 9.93
N TYR A 223 14.79 3.47 10.69
CA TYR A 223 15.98 2.95 11.37
C TYR A 223 15.67 2.12 12.62
N ASP A 224 14.44 2.21 13.12
CA ASP A 224 13.97 1.38 14.24
C ASP A 224 13.61 -0.06 13.79
N LEU A 225 13.64 -0.34 12.50
CA LEU A 225 13.47 -1.69 11.98
C LEU A 225 14.72 -2.54 12.30
N LYS A 226 14.55 -3.85 12.36
CA LYS A 226 15.72 -4.75 12.31
C LYS A 226 16.33 -4.64 10.90
N GLY A 227 17.61 -4.26 10.79
CA GLY A 227 18.23 -3.93 9.50
C GLY A 227 17.66 -2.66 8.87
N GLY A 228 17.43 -1.62 9.69
CA GLY A 228 16.79 -0.38 9.25
C GLY A 228 17.56 0.36 8.15
N SER A 229 18.90 0.31 8.17
CA SER A 229 19.75 0.86 7.11
C SER A 229 19.52 0.18 5.76
N GLU A 230 19.46 -1.15 5.73
CA GLU A 230 19.23 -1.95 4.52
C GLU A 230 17.84 -1.66 3.95
N TRP A 231 16.81 -1.62 4.80
CA TRP A 231 15.46 -1.25 4.40
C TRP A 231 15.41 0.16 3.83
N PHE A 232 15.99 1.14 4.55
CA PHE A 232 15.99 2.52 4.09
C PHE A 232 16.75 2.72 2.78
N ASN A 233 17.92 2.06 2.64
CA ASN A 233 18.75 2.20 1.44
C ASN A 233 18.06 1.58 0.20
N SER A 234 17.52 0.36 0.33
CA SER A 234 16.92 -0.38 -0.77
C SER A 234 15.45 -0.04 -1.05
N GLY A 235 14.70 0.45 -0.04
CA GLY A 235 13.29 0.80 -0.18
C GLY A 235 13.06 1.96 -1.16
N LYS A 236 11.99 1.90 -1.92
CA LYS A 236 11.54 3.01 -2.79
C LYS A 236 10.68 4.00 -1.99
N SER A 237 9.65 3.50 -1.32
CA SER A 237 8.80 4.30 -0.43
C SER A 237 8.75 3.65 0.95
N MET A 238 8.83 4.46 1.99
CA MET A 238 8.73 4.01 3.38
C MET A 238 7.75 4.87 4.15
N ILE A 239 6.72 4.22 4.69
CA ILE A 239 5.59 4.88 5.35
C ILE A 239 5.44 4.31 6.75
N THR A 240 5.31 5.20 7.73
CA THR A 240 5.01 4.84 9.12
C THR A 240 3.58 5.20 9.46
N VAL A 241 2.84 4.23 9.99
CA VAL A 241 1.51 4.46 10.56
C VAL A 241 1.63 4.50 12.07
N HIS A 242 1.21 5.60 12.67
CA HIS A 242 1.29 5.85 14.09
C HIS A 242 -0.08 6.24 14.66
N ARG A 243 -0.39 5.75 15.84
CA ARG A 243 -1.54 6.21 16.66
C ARG A 243 -0.98 6.80 17.93
N PRO A 244 -0.98 8.14 18.06
CA PRO A 244 -0.44 8.83 19.25
C PRO A 244 -1.16 8.41 20.52
N ASP A 245 -2.48 8.23 20.42
CA ASP A 245 -3.32 7.76 21.50
C ASP A 245 -4.30 6.70 20.95
N ILE A 246 -4.27 5.52 21.53
CA ILE A 246 -5.14 4.41 21.15
C ILE A 246 -6.62 4.68 21.47
N MET A 247 -6.90 5.58 22.40
CA MET A 247 -8.27 5.99 22.77
C MET A 247 -8.86 6.99 21.78
N HIS A 248 -8.01 7.68 21.00
CA HIS A 248 -8.44 8.57 19.93
C HIS A 248 -8.37 7.85 18.59
N ASN A 249 -9.42 7.99 17.80
CA ASN A 249 -9.54 7.35 16.48
C ASN A 249 -8.75 8.09 15.40
N MET A 250 -7.57 8.59 15.72
CA MET A 250 -6.70 9.32 14.81
C MET A 250 -5.45 8.53 14.49
N ALA A 251 -5.09 8.49 13.22
CA ALA A 251 -3.86 7.90 12.73
C ALA A 251 -3.02 8.96 12.03
N GLU A 252 -1.74 9.01 12.35
CA GLU A 252 -0.73 9.79 11.68
C GLU A 252 0.03 8.91 10.70
N ILE A 253 0.12 9.35 9.45
CA ILE A 253 0.82 8.66 8.36
C ILE A 253 2.05 9.47 8.00
N TYR A 254 3.23 8.94 8.29
CA TYR A 254 4.51 9.60 8.00
C TYR A 254 5.11 9.04 6.71
N PHE A 255 5.36 9.90 5.75
CA PHE A 255 6.04 9.58 4.50
C PHE A 255 7.53 9.85 4.69
N ASN A 256 8.27 8.82 5.17
CA ASN A 256 9.68 8.97 5.55
C ASN A 256 10.63 8.97 4.34
N LYS A 257 10.23 8.32 3.27
CA LYS A 257 10.97 8.24 2.01
C LYS A 257 9.99 8.00 0.87
N ILE A 258 10.09 8.78 -0.19
CA ILE A 258 9.30 8.61 -1.40
C ILE A 258 10.22 8.73 -2.62
N LYS A 259 10.24 7.70 -3.46
CA LYS A 259 10.98 7.64 -4.74
C LYS A 259 10.14 6.97 -5.82
N PRO A 260 10.19 7.47 -7.07
CA PRO A 260 10.82 8.73 -7.51
C PRO A 260 10.05 9.97 -7.01
N ARG A 261 10.63 11.15 -7.14
CA ARG A 261 9.99 12.44 -6.75
C ARG A 261 8.65 12.69 -7.44
N SER A 262 8.43 12.09 -8.60
CA SER A 262 7.19 12.24 -9.37
C SER A 262 5.97 11.54 -8.75
N VAL A 263 6.15 10.67 -7.73
CA VAL A 263 5.04 10.00 -7.05
C VAL A 263 4.78 10.57 -5.65
N GLY A 264 5.55 11.57 -5.23
CA GLY A 264 5.30 12.24 -3.95
C GLY A 264 6.54 12.81 -3.27
N SER A 265 6.37 13.18 -2.01
CA SER A 265 7.38 13.81 -1.17
C SER A 265 7.30 13.30 0.26
N ILE A 266 8.31 13.61 1.05
CA ILE A 266 8.26 13.38 2.51
C ILE A 266 7.22 14.31 3.15
N GLY A 267 6.58 13.84 4.21
CA GLY A 267 5.59 14.64 4.92
C GLY A 267 4.78 13.82 5.91
N LYS A 268 3.69 14.41 6.38
CA LYS A 268 2.76 13.77 7.33
C LYS A 268 1.31 14.04 6.91
N ALA A 269 0.50 12.99 6.88
CA ALA A 269 -0.95 13.06 6.78
C ALA A 269 -1.60 12.66 8.11
N GLU A 270 -2.78 13.16 8.38
CA GLU A 270 -3.59 12.77 9.52
C GLU A 270 -4.95 12.28 9.04
N LEU A 271 -5.34 11.09 9.50
CA LEU A 271 -6.61 10.47 9.14
C LEU A 271 -7.39 10.15 10.40
N HIS A 272 -8.70 10.26 10.29
CA HIS A 272 -9.62 9.80 11.32
C HIS A 272 -10.13 8.39 10.99
N PHE A 273 -10.17 7.49 11.98
CA PHE A 273 -10.65 6.12 11.83
C PHE A 273 -12.07 5.99 12.39
N ASP A 274 -13.02 5.59 11.56
CA ASP A 274 -14.36 5.24 12.04
C ASP A 274 -14.43 3.76 12.37
N ILE A 275 -14.52 3.45 13.65
CA ILE A 275 -14.60 2.07 14.16
C ILE A 275 -15.89 1.35 13.74
N ASN A 276 -16.93 2.07 13.38
CA ASN A 276 -18.20 1.45 13.00
C ASN A 276 -18.22 0.98 11.54
N SER A 277 -17.46 1.65 10.68
CA SER A 277 -17.33 1.30 9.26
C SER A 277 -15.97 0.66 8.94
N LEU A 278 -15.03 0.64 9.91
CA LEU A 278 -13.64 0.23 9.73
C LEU A 278 -12.90 1.01 8.64
N THR A 279 -13.35 2.25 8.35
CA THR A 279 -12.80 3.10 7.28
C THR A 279 -12.08 4.30 7.84
N TYR A 280 -11.18 4.86 7.03
CA TYR A 280 -10.53 6.14 7.31
C TYR A 280 -11.18 7.27 6.52
N TYR A 281 -10.99 8.48 6.98
CA TYR A 281 -11.36 9.71 6.28
C TYR A 281 -10.41 10.85 6.63
N ASP A 282 -10.33 11.86 5.76
CA ASP A 282 -9.50 13.03 5.99
C ASP A 282 -9.98 13.81 7.21
N ILE A 283 -9.05 14.40 7.98
CA ILE A 283 -9.37 15.08 9.24
C ILE A 283 -10.27 16.30 9.04
N ASP A 284 -10.21 16.91 7.88
CA ASP A 284 -11.02 18.11 7.54
C ASP A 284 -12.46 17.76 7.13
N VAL A 285 -12.80 16.46 7.05
CA VAL A 285 -14.16 16.01 6.73
C VAL A 285 -15.02 16.06 7.99
N VAL A 286 -16.08 16.85 7.92
CA VAL A 286 -16.98 17.09 9.07
C VAL A 286 -17.83 15.86 9.40
N SER A 287 -18.07 14.98 8.42
CA SER A 287 -18.90 13.80 8.57
C SER A 287 -18.37 12.61 7.77
N PRO A 288 -18.34 11.39 8.35
CA PRO A 288 -17.99 10.17 7.63
C PRO A 288 -18.87 9.91 6.39
N ASN A 289 -20.10 10.45 6.39
CA ASN A 289 -21.01 10.32 5.25
C ASN A 289 -20.57 11.19 4.07
N ASP A 290 -20.06 12.38 4.33
CA ASP A 290 -19.56 13.29 3.28
C ASP A 290 -18.34 12.67 2.60
N HIS A 291 -17.50 12.02 3.37
CA HIS A 291 -16.33 11.34 2.86
C HIS A 291 -16.67 10.10 2.00
N LYS A 292 -17.74 9.37 2.32
CA LYS A 292 -18.23 8.24 1.51
C LYS A 292 -18.62 8.61 0.09
N HIS A 293 -19.01 9.85 -0.16
CA HIS A 293 -19.25 10.33 -1.53
C HIS A 293 -17.97 10.39 -2.35
N ILE A 294 -16.81 10.62 -1.73
CA ILE A 294 -15.52 10.65 -2.40
C ILE A 294 -15.06 9.23 -2.76
N TYR A 295 -15.31 8.25 -1.87
CA TYR A 295 -14.96 6.85 -2.09
C TYR A 295 -15.99 6.05 -2.86
N ALA A 296 -17.26 6.47 -2.86
CA ALA A 296 -18.28 5.79 -3.62
C ALA A 296 -18.03 6.01 -5.12
N ALA A 297 -17.15 5.18 -5.68
CA ALA A 297 -17.22 4.95 -7.11
C ALA A 297 -18.66 4.59 -7.45
N PRO A 298 -19.24 5.13 -8.53
CA PRO A 298 -20.58 4.75 -8.98
C PRO A 298 -20.70 3.24 -8.99
N LYS A 299 -21.73 2.70 -8.33
CA LYS A 299 -21.92 1.26 -8.21
C LYS A 299 -21.85 0.63 -9.60
N GLY A 300 -20.93 -0.30 -9.81
CA GLY A 300 -20.86 -1.14 -11.00
C GLY A 300 -19.91 -0.72 -12.11
N GLU A 301 -19.19 0.39 -12.00
CA GLU A 301 -18.18 0.74 -13.02
C GLU A 301 -16.80 0.21 -12.64
N ILE A 302 -16.34 -0.82 -13.35
CA ILE A 302 -14.93 -1.21 -13.36
C ILE A 302 -14.18 -0.14 -14.14
N ARG A 303 -13.34 0.60 -13.47
CA ARG A 303 -12.56 1.66 -14.12
C ARG A 303 -11.26 1.08 -14.65
N THR A 304 -11.16 1.03 -15.95
CA THR A 304 -9.93 0.67 -16.64
C THR A 304 -9.08 1.93 -16.87
N LYS A 305 -7.77 1.79 -16.67
CA LYS A 305 -6.73 2.74 -17.09
C LYS A 305 -6.68 4.09 -16.36
N ASN A 306 -6.12 4.13 -15.14
CA ASN A 306 -5.63 5.38 -14.50
C ASN A 306 -6.53 6.63 -14.68
N VAL A 307 -7.85 6.42 -14.78
CA VAL A 307 -8.83 7.49 -14.96
C VAL A 307 -9.62 7.63 -13.67
N LEU A 308 -9.41 8.73 -12.98
CA LEU A 308 -10.26 9.15 -11.88
C LEU A 308 -11.69 9.35 -12.40
N SER A 309 -12.71 9.13 -11.57
CA SER A 309 -14.06 9.57 -11.90
C SER A 309 -14.10 11.07 -12.16
N ASN A 310 -15.09 11.53 -12.89
CA ASN A 310 -15.25 12.97 -13.11
C ASN A 310 -15.31 13.73 -11.78
N GLU A 311 -16.00 13.18 -10.78
CA GLU A 311 -16.08 13.75 -9.43
C GLU A 311 -14.70 13.76 -8.74
N MET A 312 -13.93 12.68 -8.83
CA MET A 312 -12.57 12.63 -8.31
C MET A 312 -11.64 13.56 -9.08
N GLN A 313 -11.79 13.68 -10.40
CA GLN A 313 -11.01 14.64 -11.19
C GLN A 313 -11.33 16.08 -10.80
N GLU A 314 -12.59 16.39 -10.53
CA GLU A 314 -12.99 17.70 -10.03
C GLU A 314 -12.41 18.00 -8.65
N PHE A 315 -12.44 17.02 -7.76
CA PHE A 315 -11.88 17.12 -6.41
C PHE A 315 -10.36 17.34 -6.41
N TYR A 316 -9.63 16.63 -7.27
CA TYR A 316 -8.16 16.72 -7.34
C TYR A 316 -7.62 17.77 -8.33
N LYS A 317 -8.46 18.38 -9.17
CA LYS A 317 -8.05 19.50 -10.03
C LYS A 317 -7.24 20.60 -9.32
N PRO A 318 -7.65 21.06 -8.12
CA PRO A 318 -6.90 22.08 -7.40
C PRO A 318 -5.53 21.59 -6.93
N LEU A 319 -5.39 20.30 -6.55
CA LEU A 319 -4.15 19.72 -6.10
C LEU A 319 -3.10 19.67 -7.23
N ASN A 320 -3.53 19.32 -8.44
CA ASN A 320 -2.67 19.31 -9.61
C ASN A 320 -2.27 20.72 -10.09
N ALA A 321 -3.13 21.71 -9.85
CA ALA A 321 -2.90 23.10 -10.30
C ALA A 321 -1.99 23.90 -9.36
N ASN A 322 -1.88 23.51 -8.09
CA ASN A 322 -1.24 24.31 -7.05
C ASN A 322 0.00 23.69 -6.40
N ILE A 323 0.47 22.52 -6.82
CA ILE A 323 1.77 22.01 -6.37
C ILE A 323 2.86 22.81 -7.08
N LYS A 324 3.04 24.06 -6.68
CA LYS A 324 4.31 24.74 -6.82
C LYS A 324 5.24 24.06 -5.82
N PHE A 325 6.13 23.23 -6.32
CA PHE A 325 7.27 22.76 -5.54
C PHE A 325 8.01 24.00 -5.06
N ASP A 326 8.06 24.17 -3.74
CA ASP A 326 8.90 25.20 -3.14
C ASP A 326 10.35 24.77 -3.40
N ASP A 327 11.02 25.45 -4.32
CA ASP A 327 12.44 25.22 -4.68
C ASP A 327 13.42 25.53 -3.53
N GLN A 328 12.90 25.77 -2.31
CA GLN A 328 13.66 26.16 -1.14
C GLN A 328 13.73 25.12 -0.02
N LEU A 329 13.67 23.83 -0.34
CA LEU A 329 14.01 22.82 0.67
C LEU A 329 15.53 22.67 0.76
N PRO A 330 16.14 22.95 1.92
CA PRO A 330 17.58 22.72 2.13
C PRO A 330 17.88 21.22 2.06
N PHE A 331 18.97 20.89 1.42
CA PHE A 331 19.52 19.54 1.26
C PHE A 331 19.85 18.88 2.60
#